data_f855c1ca43378bc56ac2b040dbd282fd
#
_entry.id   f855c1ca43378bc56ac2b040dbd282fd
#
_cell.length_a   1.000
_cell.length_b   1.000
_cell.length_c   1.000
_cell.angle_alpha   90.00
_cell.angle_beta   90.00
_cell.angle_gamma   90.00
#
_symmetry.space_group_name_H-M   'P 1'
#
loop_
_entity.id
_entity.type
_entity.pdbx_description
1 polymer ?
#
loop_
_entity_poly.entity_id
_entity_poly.type
_entity_poly.pdbx_seq_one_letter_code
_entity_poly.pdbx_strand_id
1 'polypeptide(L)'
;MFLKRGFAVSLVFVFVTVFAFDFPGISFASGNENTVLVLYSKTNEEQMKDIRILETMVGQFKNDYKMMEDEEADQANLNDYEYVIYLGAGKKTLSHHMKSAIDDYKGAFYAIGHNAEQFKERLPWLDVRGEALVNQVALPKNDLVQDLSEDRIVYEVSADDAEVSGFGYKADGSGSLPLVVNEEDDYYFSGQNLYNPFGEVVTESFRLFLNDGSKGTVKYLRLEDVHPMADPELLREQAEYLKKENIPYMVAVIPVYENKDKIVHLSDSPKLVDTLRYMQENGASIIMHGYKHQYRSSETGEGFEFWDAENDRPIYQPAKDKAKQRSDFSTAEEYDEFVKKGEKYEKGYMENAIRSGVEELVAHDLYPIAFEAPHYAISQQGYRIVSKHFSSYVGQLQLTDSTWQSEYAPMHESKPDFLHGMILYPETLGYIEQGDAKAMEKLNAKIETGSKYSQSYLSAFYHPYLGLDGLKEVVKSLNEVNGDWLDLKQKDNLVQVKDIRIQTKDGGYQVEKPFLASDYERNLFIKKSLIWAIPLVLFILPAASLLVIRRRE
;
A
#
# COMPACT_ATOMS: atom_id res chain seq x y z
N MET A 1 -61.41 60.07 -30.50
CA MET A 1 -61.15 60.33 -29.10
C MET A 1 -61.13 59.00 -28.34
N PHE A 2 -60.09 58.20 -28.49
CA PHE A 2 -59.78 57.02 -27.70
C PHE A 2 -58.30 56.70 -27.93
N LEU A 3 -57.50 56.88 -26.86
CA LEU A 3 -56.09 56.50 -26.83
C LEU A 3 -56.02 54.96 -26.67
N LYS A 4 -55.36 54.30 -27.58
CA LYS A 4 -54.89 52.93 -27.42
C LYS A 4 -53.45 52.96 -26.90
N ARG A 5 -53.24 52.48 -25.69
CA ARG A 5 -51.92 52.18 -25.14
C ARG A 5 -51.47 50.81 -25.66
N GLY A 6 -50.45 50.81 -26.47
CA GLY A 6 -49.77 49.60 -26.90
C GLY A 6 -48.77 49.16 -25.82
N PHE A 7 -48.87 47.91 -25.37
CA PHE A 7 -47.84 47.24 -24.58
C PHE A 7 -46.74 46.75 -25.49
N ALA A 8 -45.56 47.31 -25.38
CA ALA A 8 -44.35 46.78 -25.98
C ALA A 8 -43.78 45.69 -25.09
N VAL A 9 -43.80 44.44 -25.53
CA VAL A 9 -43.10 43.33 -24.91
C VAL A 9 -41.67 43.40 -25.42
N SER A 10 -40.74 43.81 -24.59
CA SER A 10 -39.32 43.72 -24.90
C SER A 10 -38.84 42.26 -24.63
N LEU A 11 -38.57 41.54 -25.67
CA LEU A 11 -37.90 40.23 -25.64
C LEU A 11 -36.40 40.49 -25.38
N VAL A 12 -35.92 40.22 -24.17
CA VAL A 12 -34.52 40.23 -23.85
C VAL A 12 -33.95 38.88 -24.27
N PHE A 13 -33.24 38.86 -25.39
CA PHE A 13 -32.39 37.74 -25.78
C PHE A 13 -31.16 37.74 -24.89
N VAL A 14 -31.11 36.84 -23.92
CA VAL A 14 -29.85 36.53 -23.20
C VAL A 14 -29.01 35.66 -24.12
N PHE A 15 -28.01 36.26 -24.76
CA PHE A 15 -26.92 35.52 -25.38
C PHE A 15 -26.09 34.87 -24.28
N VAL A 16 -26.30 33.58 -24.05
CA VAL A 16 -25.33 32.77 -23.31
C VAL A 16 -24.17 32.49 -24.25
N THR A 17 -23.15 33.32 -24.19
CA THR A 17 -21.84 32.99 -24.74
C THR A 17 -21.25 31.91 -23.87
N VAL A 18 -21.31 30.66 -24.35
CA VAL A 18 -20.50 29.57 -23.83
C VAL A 18 -19.05 29.91 -24.16
N PHE A 19 -18.32 30.49 -23.23
CA PHE A 19 -16.88 30.47 -23.25
C PHE A 19 -16.47 29.00 -23.05
N ALA A 20 -16.18 28.32 -24.15
CA ALA A 20 -15.33 27.17 -24.11
C ALA A 20 -13.98 27.65 -23.60
N PHE A 21 -13.74 27.49 -22.30
CA PHE A 21 -12.37 27.49 -21.82
C PHE A 21 -11.72 26.25 -22.43
N ASP A 22 -10.99 26.45 -23.51
CA ASP A 22 -9.89 25.57 -23.86
C ASP A 22 -8.97 25.58 -22.63
N PHE A 23 -9.13 24.58 -21.78
CA PHE A 23 -8.04 24.19 -20.90
C PHE A 23 -6.88 23.88 -21.87
N PRO A 24 -5.75 24.58 -21.77
CA PRO A 24 -4.56 24.07 -22.42
C PRO A 24 -4.41 22.65 -21.86
N GLY A 25 -4.70 21.66 -22.71
CA GLY A 25 -4.30 20.31 -22.43
C GLY A 25 -2.86 20.43 -22.03
N ILE A 26 -2.51 20.03 -20.82
CA ILE A 26 -1.14 19.78 -20.47
C ILE A 26 -0.76 18.68 -21.46
N SER A 27 -0.20 19.10 -22.56
CA SER A 27 0.58 18.24 -23.44
C SER A 27 1.72 17.82 -22.56
N PHE A 28 1.57 16.67 -21.91
CA PHE A 28 2.72 15.91 -21.51
C PHE A 28 3.50 15.73 -22.79
N ALA A 29 4.65 16.38 -22.86
CA ALA A 29 5.61 16.12 -23.91
C ALA A 29 5.73 14.59 -23.97
N SER A 30 5.31 14.00 -25.07
CA SER A 30 5.58 12.61 -25.41
C SER A 30 7.06 12.56 -25.78
N GLY A 31 7.84 12.51 -24.78
CA GLY A 31 9.25 12.24 -24.77
C GLY A 31 9.46 11.50 -23.49
N ASN A 32 8.93 10.27 -23.46
CA ASN A 32 9.39 9.29 -22.50
C ASN A 32 9.20 7.92 -23.09
N GLU A 33 10.25 7.55 -23.67
CA GLU A 33 10.69 6.19 -23.76
C GLU A 33 10.61 5.60 -22.36
N ASN A 34 9.80 4.55 -22.16
CA ASN A 34 9.92 3.74 -20.96
C ASN A 34 11.39 3.33 -20.89
N THR A 35 12.08 3.71 -19.82
CA THR A 35 13.52 3.44 -19.74
C THR A 35 13.79 1.97 -19.41
N VAL A 36 12.83 1.27 -18.82
CA VAL A 36 12.94 -0.14 -18.39
C VAL A 36 11.82 -0.98 -19.00
N LEU A 37 12.19 -2.10 -19.62
CA LEU A 37 11.27 -3.17 -19.97
C LEU A 37 11.53 -4.37 -19.08
N VAL A 38 10.49 -4.87 -18.42
CA VAL A 38 10.51 -6.11 -17.66
C VAL A 38 9.78 -7.18 -18.46
N LEU A 39 10.51 -8.19 -18.92
CA LEU A 39 9.98 -9.38 -19.54
C LEU A 39 9.90 -10.49 -18.49
N TYR A 40 8.81 -11.24 -18.47
CA TYR A 40 8.71 -12.37 -17.55
C TYR A 40 8.11 -13.60 -18.21
N SER A 41 8.53 -14.79 -17.75
CA SER A 41 7.93 -16.05 -18.13
C SER A 41 7.34 -16.75 -16.93
N LYS A 42 6.10 -17.23 -17.04
CA LYS A 42 5.44 -18.05 -16.03
C LYS A 42 4.88 -19.33 -16.65
N THR A 43 4.62 -20.32 -15.81
CA THR A 43 3.96 -21.58 -16.18
C THR A 43 2.69 -21.84 -15.37
N ASN A 44 2.48 -21.08 -14.29
CA ASN A 44 1.30 -21.13 -13.46
C ASN A 44 1.09 -19.79 -12.73
N GLU A 45 -0.09 -19.58 -12.16
CA GLU A 45 -0.46 -18.33 -11.50
C GLU A 45 0.23 -18.10 -10.13
N GLU A 46 0.75 -19.13 -9.48
CA GLU A 46 1.49 -18.97 -8.21
C GLU A 46 2.76 -18.13 -8.39
N GLN A 47 3.34 -18.15 -9.58
CA GLN A 47 4.53 -17.39 -9.93
C GLN A 47 4.26 -15.88 -10.10
N MET A 48 2.99 -15.46 -10.10
CA MET A 48 2.65 -14.03 -10.05
C MET A 48 3.21 -13.34 -8.80
N LYS A 49 3.48 -14.07 -7.73
CA LYS A 49 4.13 -13.53 -6.53
C LYS A 49 5.51 -12.96 -6.86
N ASP A 50 6.37 -13.75 -7.50
CA ASP A 50 7.73 -13.30 -7.90
C ASP A 50 7.69 -12.15 -8.91
N ILE A 51 6.73 -12.18 -9.85
CA ILE A 51 6.54 -11.11 -10.84
C ILE A 51 6.19 -9.79 -10.13
N ARG A 52 5.29 -9.80 -9.16
CA ARG A 52 4.92 -8.60 -8.39
C ARG A 52 6.00 -8.15 -7.43
N ILE A 53 6.76 -9.08 -6.84
CA ILE A 53 7.94 -8.74 -6.07
C ILE A 53 8.94 -7.99 -6.96
N LEU A 54 9.24 -8.52 -8.16
CA LEU A 54 10.11 -7.82 -9.10
C LEU A 54 9.57 -6.44 -9.48
N GLU A 55 8.28 -6.35 -9.72
CA GLU A 55 7.63 -5.06 -10.03
C GLU A 55 7.79 -4.05 -8.90
N THR A 56 7.65 -4.48 -7.63
CA THR A 56 7.92 -3.59 -6.50
C THR A 56 9.39 -3.20 -6.39
N MET A 57 10.32 -4.07 -6.78
CA MET A 57 11.75 -3.74 -6.81
C MET A 57 12.05 -2.68 -7.87
N VAL A 58 11.58 -2.86 -9.09
CA VAL A 58 11.76 -1.89 -10.19
C VAL A 58 11.13 -0.55 -9.82
N GLY A 59 9.93 -0.56 -9.25
CA GLY A 59 9.20 0.63 -8.80
C GLY A 59 9.89 1.43 -7.68
N GLN A 60 10.95 0.91 -7.05
CA GLN A 60 11.79 1.68 -6.13
C GLN A 60 12.74 2.63 -6.87
N PHE A 61 13.11 2.32 -8.10
CA PHE A 61 14.13 3.05 -8.87
C PHE A 61 13.54 3.84 -10.02
N LYS A 62 12.58 3.27 -10.74
CA LYS A 62 11.99 3.85 -11.96
C LYS A 62 10.47 3.86 -11.86
N ASN A 63 9.87 4.99 -12.25
CA ASN A 63 8.41 5.12 -12.34
C ASN A 63 7.90 4.82 -13.76
N ASP A 64 8.79 4.86 -14.75
CA ASP A 64 8.47 4.64 -16.16
C ASP A 64 9.11 3.32 -16.61
N TYR A 65 8.37 2.24 -16.39
CA TYR A 65 8.74 0.89 -16.83
C TYR A 65 7.52 0.22 -17.45
N LYS A 66 7.75 -0.86 -18.19
CA LYS A 66 6.70 -1.68 -18.78
C LYS A 66 6.90 -3.13 -18.38
N MET A 67 5.82 -3.77 -17.89
CA MET A 67 5.77 -5.21 -17.66
C MET A 67 5.17 -5.92 -18.88
N MET A 68 5.76 -7.04 -19.32
CA MET A 68 5.29 -7.80 -20.49
C MET A 68 5.61 -9.28 -20.33
N GLU A 69 4.65 -10.14 -20.63
CA GLU A 69 4.89 -11.59 -20.68
C GLU A 69 5.74 -11.94 -21.92
N ASP A 70 6.62 -12.92 -21.80
CA ASP A 70 7.58 -13.29 -22.85
C ASP A 70 6.90 -13.70 -24.17
N GLU A 71 5.67 -14.18 -24.13
CA GLU A 71 4.85 -14.48 -25.29
C GLU A 71 4.40 -13.23 -26.08
N GLU A 72 4.44 -12.08 -25.45
CA GLU A 72 4.12 -10.78 -26.05
C GLU A 72 5.38 -9.99 -26.48
N ALA A 73 6.58 -10.54 -26.25
CA ALA A 73 7.85 -9.83 -26.49
C ALA A 73 8.06 -9.38 -27.95
N ASP A 74 7.41 -10.05 -28.91
CA ASP A 74 7.41 -9.66 -30.33
C ASP A 74 6.65 -8.37 -30.63
N GLN A 75 5.86 -7.86 -29.67
CA GLN A 75 5.16 -6.58 -29.76
C GLN A 75 6.04 -5.38 -29.38
N ALA A 76 7.26 -5.63 -28.88
CA ALA A 76 8.19 -4.57 -28.45
C ALA A 76 9.51 -4.63 -29.22
N ASN A 77 10.03 -3.47 -29.64
CA ASN A 77 11.42 -3.37 -30.04
C ASN A 77 12.26 -3.13 -28.78
N LEU A 78 13.07 -4.11 -28.36
CA LEU A 78 13.85 -4.03 -27.12
C LEU A 78 14.86 -2.86 -27.15
N ASN A 79 15.34 -2.47 -28.33
CA ASN A 79 16.28 -1.35 -28.47
C ASN A 79 15.64 0.04 -28.23
N ASP A 80 14.32 0.10 -28.00
CA ASP A 80 13.64 1.33 -27.55
C ASP A 80 13.78 1.56 -26.04
N TYR A 81 14.39 0.59 -25.31
CA TYR A 81 14.60 0.65 -23.87
C TYR A 81 16.08 0.69 -23.53
N GLU A 82 16.42 1.41 -22.49
CA GLU A 82 17.80 1.49 -21.97
C GLU A 82 18.17 0.24 -21.18
N TYR A 83 17.20 -0.28 -20.42
CA TYR A 83 17.35 -1.47 -19.57
C TYR A 83 16.29 -2.52 -19.89
N VAL A 84 16.71 -3.76 -20.02
CA VAL A 84 15.82 -4.92 -20.13
C VAL A 84 16.09 -5.86 -18.97
N ILE A 85 15.04 -6.19 -18.21
CA ILE A 85 15.09 -7.17 -17.13
C ILE A 85 14.25 -8.37 -17.57
N TYR A 86 14.80 -9.56 -17.45
CA TYR A 86 14.08 -10.80 -17.71
C TYR A 86 13.93 -11.61 -16.42
N LEU A 87 12.70 -11.97 -16.05
CA LEU A 87 12.40 -12.89 -14.96
C LEU A 87 11.91 -14.22 -15.51
N GLY A 88 12.72 -15.25 -15.38
CA GLY A 88 12.28 -16.62 -15.52
C GLY A 88 11.59 -17.09 -14.22
N ALA A 89 10.34 -16.70 -13.98
CA ALA A 89 9.58 -17.18 -12.83
C ALA A 89 9.19 -18.66 -12.98
N GLY A 90 8.99 -19.13 -14.22
CA GLY A 90 8.73 -20.52 -14.56
C GLY A 90 9.75 -21.09 -15.55
N LYS A 91 10.15 -22.36 -15.34
CA LYS A 91 11.06 -23.05 -16.24
C LYS A 91 10.31 -23.51 -17.50
N LYS A 92 10.70 -22.98 -18.65
CA LYS A 92 10.11 -23.33 -19.96
C LYS A 92 11.13 -23.14 -21.10
N THR A 93 10.83 -23.69 -22.25
CA THR A 93 11.61 -23.40 -23.47
C THR A 93 11.10 -22.07 -24.05
N LEU A 94 12.00 -21.10 -24.19
CA LEU A 94 11.69 -19.80 -24.78
C LEU A 94 11.56 -19.90 -26.31
N SER A 95 10.74 -19.05 -26.90
CA SER A 95 10.59 -18.94 -28.35
C SER A 95 11.92 -18.54 -29.02
N HIS A 96 12.07 -18.89 -30.28
CA HIS A 96 13.26 -18.43 -31.03
C HIS A 96 13.28 -16.89 -31.13
N HIS A 97 12.13 -16.30 -31.33
CA HIS A 97 11.99 -14.85 -31.42
C HIS A 97 12.47 -14.15 -30.14
N MET A 98 12.01 -14.61 -28.97
CA MET A 98 12.43 -14.07 -27.67
C MET A 98 13.97 -14.16 -27.49
N LYS A 99 14.56 -15.33 -27.82
CA LYS A 99 16.02 -15.51 -27.72
C LYS A 99 16.76 -14.56 -28.65
N SER A 100 16.37 -14.50 -29.92
CA SER A 100 17.01 -13.60 -30.89
C SER A 100 16.84 -12.12 -30.51
N ALA A 101 15.69 -11.73 -29.96
CA ALA A 101 15.46 -10.35 -29.52
C ALA A 101 16.41 -9.95 -28.38
N ILE A 102 16.66 -10.83 -27.43
CA ILE A 102 17.64 -10.59 -26.35
C ILE A 102 19.07 -10.61 -26.86
N ASP A 103 19.43 -11.57 -27.74
CA ASP A 103 20.78 -11.67 -28.33
C ASP A 103 21.12 -10.44 -29.19
N ASP A 104 20.13 -9.84 -29.87
CA ASP A 104 20.28 -8.64 -30.70
C ASP A 104 20.18 -7.33 -29.91
N TYR A 105 19.73 -7.35 -28.67
CA TYR A 105 19.57 -6.17 -27.84
C TYR A 105 20.91 -5.54 -27.48
N LYS A 106 21.00 -4.18 -27.49
CA LYS A 106 22.27 -3.45 -27.30
C LYS A 106 22.36 -2.69 -25.98
N GLY A 107 21.27 -2.56 -25.23
CA GLY A 107 21.26 -1.93 -23.93
C GLY A 107 21.68 -2.90 -22.80
N ALA A 108 21.57 -2.46 -21.55
CA ALA A 108 21.91 -3.25 -20.38
C ALA A 108 20.85 -4.32 -20.10
N PHE A 109 21.29 -5.54 -19.75
CA PHE A 109 20.42 -6.70 -19.58
C PHE A 109 20.60 -7.36 -18.21
N TYR A 110 19.49 -7.69 -17.55
CA TYR A 110 19.50 -8.42 -16.28
C TYR A 110 18.59 -9.65 -16.37
N ALA A 111 19.15 -10.84 -16.27
CA ALA A 111 18.39 -12.09 -16.20
C ALA A 111 18.25 -12.59 -14.77
N ILE A 112 17.07 -13.08 -14.40
CA ILE A 112 16.73 -13.57 -13.06
C ILE A 112 16.15 -14.96 -13.15
N GLY A 113 16.71 -15.91 -12.40
CA GLY A 113 16.13 -17.24 -12.21
C GLY A 113 16.24 -18.16 -13.40
N HIS A 114 15.10 -18.73 -13.82
CA HIS A 114 15.05 -19.76 -14.85
C HIS A 114 15.31 -19.22 -16.26
N ASN A 115 15.68 -20.13 -17.16
CA ASN A 115 15.78 -19.96 -18.62
C ASN A 115 16.93 -19.05 -19.11
N ALA A 116 17.71 -18.42 -18.23
CA ALA A 116 18.81 -17.53 -18.62
C ALA A 116 19.87 -18.24 -19.47
N GLU A 117 20.07 -19.54 -19.25
CA GLU A 117 21.00 -20.40 -20.03
C GLU A 117 20.61 -20.53 -21.51
N GLN A 118 19.44 -20.05 -21.92
CA GLN A 118 18.97 -20.04 -23.29
C GLN A 118 19.42 -18.82 -24.09
N PHE A 119 19.93 -17.76 -23.43
CA PHE A 119 20.47 -16.53 -24.05
C PHE A 119 21.99 -16.67 -24.31
N LYS A 120 22.37 -17.63 -25.09
CA LYS A 120 23.79 -18.06 -25.25
C LYS A 120 24.68 -17.02 -25.92
N GLU A 121 24.15 -16.25 -26.85
CA GLU A 121 24.91 -15.21 -27.55
C GLU A 121 25.05 -13.96 -26.67
N ARG A 122 24.06 -13.72 -25.78
CA ARG A 122 24.04 -12.57 -24.86
C ARG A 122 24.83 -12.81 -23.58
N LEU A 123 24.72 -14.02 -23.01
CA LEU A 123 25.37 -14.44 -21.77
C LEU A 123 26.35 -15.59 -22.01
N PRO A 124 27.39 -15.44 -22.90
CA PRO A 124 28.30 -16.51 -23.24
C PRO A 124 29.16 -17.00 -22.06
N TRP A 125 29.32 -16.14 -21.04
CA TRP A 125 30.05 -16.41 -19.80
C TRP A 125 29.21 -17.19 -18.76
N LEU A 126 27.90 -17.31 -18.95
CA LEU A 126 27.02 -18.02 -18.02
C LEU A 126 26.97 -19.52 -18.31
N ASP A 127 27.54 -20.31 -17.40
CA ASP A 127 27.47 -21.78 -17.45
C ASP A 127 26.67 -22.30 -16.22
N VAL A 128 25.46 -22.78 -16.48
CA VAL A 128 24.56 -23.35 -15.45
C VAL A 128 24.80 -24.85 -15.37
N ARG A 129 25.35 -25.31 -14.24
CA ARG A 129 25.80 -26.72 -14.05
C ARG A 129 24.82 -27.60 -13.30
N GLY A 130 23.96 -27.00 -12.47
CA GLY A 130 23.05 -27.76 -11.63
C GLY A 130 22.28 -26.85 -10.68
N GLU A 131 21.78 -27.45 -9.60
CA GLU A 131 21.04 -26.77 -8.53
C GLU A 131 21.61 -27.16 -7.17
N ALA A 132 21.62 -26.24 -6.22
CA ALA A 132 22.02 -26.49 -4.85
C ALA A 132 21.13 -25.75 -3.86
N LEU A 133 21.15 -26.21 -2.61
CA LEU A 133 20.49 -25.53 -1.49
C LEU A 133 21.48 -24.59 -0.81
N VAL A 134 21.03 -23.37 -0.55
CA VAL A 134 21.73 -22.37 0.27
C VAL A 134 20.91 -22.02 1.49
N ASN A 135 21.56 -21.73 2.61
CA ASN A 135 20.93 -21.35 3.88
C ASN A 135 21.38 -19.98 4.39
N GLN A 136 22.30 -19.31 3.70
CA GLN A 136 22.72 -17.94 3.98
C GLN A 136 22.95 -17.18 2.69
N VAL A 137 22.80 -15.87 2.73
CA VAL A 137 23.22 -14.94 1.69
C VAL A 137 24.30 -14.01 2.19
N ALA A 138 25.19 -13.57 1.33
CA ALA A 138 26.21 -12.59 1.64
C ALA A 138 26.35 -11.53 0.57
N LEU A 139 26.51 -10.30 1.02
CA LEU A 139 26.85 -9.13 0.22
C LEU A 139 28.16 -8.54 0.78
N PRO A 140 29.32 -8.94 0.28
CA PRO A 140 30.61 -8.53 0.87
C PRO A 140 30.85 -7.03 0.86
N LYS A 141 30.39 -6.31 -0.17
CA LYS A 141 30.49 -4.84 -0.26
C LYS A 141 29.70 -4.11 0.84
N ASN A 142 28.68 -4.78 1.41
CA ASN A 142 27.82 -4.26 2.48
C ASN A 142 28.20 -4.80 3.88
N ASP A 143 29.25 -5.63 3.96
CA ASP A 143 29.60 -6.36 5.20
C ASP A 143 28.39 -7.13 5.78
N LEU A 144 27.62 -7.76 4.89
CA LEU A 144 26.38 -8.47 5.22
C LEU A 144 26.53 -9.97 5.01
N VAL A 145 26.18 -10.73 6.05
CA VAL A 145 25.83 -12.15 5.97
C VAL A 145 24.51 -12.33 6.71
N GLN A 146 23.55 -12.97 6.06
CA GLN A 146 22.20 -13.14 6.60
C GLN A 146 21.73 -14.57 6.44
N ASP A 147 21.22 -15.16 7.52
CA ASP A 147 20.60 -16.47 7.51
C ASP A 147 19.27 -16.44 6.75
N LEU A 148 18.98 -17.52 6.01
CA LEU A 148 17.67 -17.77 5.45
C LEU A 148 16.79 -18.45 6.49
N SER A 149 15.49 -18.14 6.50
CA SER A 149 14.52 -18.82 7.37
C SER A 149 14.31 -20.30 7.00
N GLU A 150 14.62 -20.63 5.76
CA GLU A 150 14.58 -21.98 5.18
C GLU A 150 15.61 -22.09 4.06
N ASP A 151 16.07 -23.32 3.79
CA ASP A 151 16.99 -23.58 2.68
C ASP A 151 16.32 -23.22 1.35
N ARG A 152 17.06 -22.54 0.45
CA ARG A 152 16.54 -22.13 -0.87
C ARG A 152 17.36 -22.69 -2.01
N ILE A 153 16.67 -22.99 -3.10
CA ILE A 153 17.28 -23.50 -4.32
C ILE A 153 17.87 -22.33 -5.12
N VAL A 154 19.12 -22.52 -5.53
CA VAL A 154 19.82 -21.63 -6.47
C VAL A 154 20.45 -22.47 -7.57
N TYR A 155 20.68 -21.86 -8.72
CA TYR A 155 21.49 -22.49 -9.76
C TYR A 155 22.98 -22.46 -9.39
N GLU A 156 23.66 -23.61 -9.57
CA GLU A 156 25.12 -23.67 -9.57
C GLU A 156 25.65 -23.08 -10.86
N VAL A 157 26.24 -21.89 -10.78
CA VAL A 157 26.80 -21.23 -11.95
C VAL A 157 28.33 -21.12 -11.84
N SER A 158 28.99 -21.25 -12.98
CA SER A 158 30.39 -20.86 -13.16
C SER A 158 30.40 -19.49 -13.87
N ALA A 159 31.29 -18.63 -13.41
CA ALA A 159 31.43 -17.27 -13.91
C ALA A 159 32.93 -16.93 -13.95
N ASP A 160 33.67 -17.67 -14.79
CA ASP A 160 35.15 -17.74 -14.74
C ASP A 160 35.84 -16.37 -14.84
N ASP A 161 35.28 -15.39 -15.55
CA ASP A 161 35.85 -14.05 -15.73
C ASP A 161 34.87 -12.92 -15.27
N ALA A 162 33.68 -13.26 -14.80
CA ALA A 162 32.66 -12.31 -14.40
C ALA A 162 32.81 -11.83 -12.94
N GLU A 163 32.37 -10.64 -12.63
CA GLU A 163 32.31 -10.10 -11.26
C GLU A 163 31.19 -10.78 -10.47
N VAL A 164 31.49 -11.19 -9.24
CA VAL A 164 30.50 -11.72 -8.30
C VAL A 164 30.26 -10.71 -7.19
N SER A 165 29.04 -10.20 -7.06
CA SER A 165 28.68 -9.19 -6.07
C SER A 165 27.83 -9.74 -4.92
N GLY A 166 27.20 -10.91 -5.08
CA GLY A 166 26.43 -11.60 -4.04
C GLY A 166 26.72 -13.09 -4.00
N PHE A 167 26.67 -13.70 -2.83
CA PHE A 167 26.96 -15.12 -2.62
C PHE A 167 25.86 -15.81 -1.81
N GLY A 168 25.63 -17.11 -2.10
CA GLY A 168 24.86 -18.02 -1.26
C GLY A 168 25.77 -19.08 -0.65
N TYR A 169 25.70 -19.29 0.67
CA TYR A 169 26.44 -20.39 1.32
C TYR A 169 25.61 -21.66 1.24
N LYS A 170 26.25 -22.75 0.79
CA LYS A 170 25.59 -24.05 0.68
C LYS A 170 25.14 -24.58 2.02
N ALA A 171 23.94 -25.13 2.07
CA ALA A 171 23.35 -25.69 3.29
C ALA A 171 24.15 -26.86 3.89
N ASP A 172 24.91 -27.59 3.06
CA ASP A 172 25.79 -28.69 3.46
C ASP A 172 27.17 -28.23 3.98
N GLY A 173 27.43 -26.92 3.98
CA GLY A 173 28.71 -26.34 4.41
C GLY A 173 29.89 -26.54 3.43
N SER A 174 29.64 -27.01 2.21
CA SER A 174 30.70 -27.30 1.23
C SER A 174 31.28 -26.08 0.52
N GLY A 175 30.79 -24.87 0.83
CA GLY A 175 31.28 -23.61 0.29
C GLY A 175 30.20 -22.63 -0.09
N SER A 176 30.52 -21.70 -1.00
CA SER A 176 29.59 -20.67 -1.48
C SER A 176 29.41 -20.76 -2.99
N LEU A 177 28.27 -20.24 -3.45
CA LEU A 177 27.90 -20.12 -4.86
C LEU A 177 27.66 -18.66 -5.21
N PRO A 178 27.99 -18.23 -6.44
CA PRO A 178 27.58 -16.92 -6.93
C PRO A 178 26.05 -16.79 -6.97
N LEU A 179 25.51 -15.71 -6.36
CA LEU A 179 24.11 -15.36 -6.49
C LEU A 179 23.90 -14.25 -7.51
N VAL A 180 24.72 -13.20 -7.47
CA VAL A 180 24.70 -12.13 -8.44
C VAL A 180 26.02 -12.10 -9.17
N VAL A 181 25.95 -12.23 -10.47
CA VAL A 181 27.11 -12.26 -11.38
C VAL A 181 26.89 -11.25 -12.49
N ASN A 182 27.94 -10.52 -12.88
CA ASN A 182 27.87 -9.62 -14.02
C ASN A 182 29.17 -9.58 -14.82
N GLU A 183 29.02 -9.42 -16.12
CA GLU A 183 30.07 -9.01 -17.04
C GLU A 183 29.61 -7.74 -17.75
N GLU A 184 30.37 -6.66 -17.59
CA GLU A 184 29.99 -5.31 -18.06
C GLU A 184 28.57 -4.94 -17.56
N ASP A 185 27.64 -4.64 -18.48
CA ASP A 185 26.26 -4.23 -18.20
C ASP A 185 25.26 -5.40 -18.21
N ASP A 186 25.75 -6.66 -18.28
CA ASP A 186 24.93 -7.86 -18.28
C ASP A 186 25.00 -8.58 -16.94
N TYR A 187 23.85 -8.76 -16.30
CA TYR A 187 23.70 -9.32 -14.96
C TYR A 187 22.91 -10.62 -14.96
N TYR A 188 23.23 -11.48 -14.02
CA TYR A 188 22.45 -12.68 -13.74
C TYR A 188 22.29 -12.90 -12.24
N PHE A 189 21.07 -13.19 -11.79
CA PHE A 189 20.76 -13.67 -10.44
C PHE A 189 20.36 -15.14 -10.48
N SER A 190 21.06 -15.99 -9.72
CA SER A 190 20.93 -17.45 -9.77
C SER A 190 19.83 -18.04 -8.89
N GLY A 191 19.15 -17.24 -8.03
CA GLY A 191 18.05 -17.69 -7.19
C GLY A 191 16.78 -17.95 -8.00
N GLN A 192 15.96 -18.93 -7.54
CA GLN A 192 14.75 -19.35 -8.24
C GLN A 192 13.46 -18.69 -7.71
N ASN A 193 13.55 -17.79 -6.73
CA ASN A 193 12.46 -16.95 -6.22
C ASN A 193 13.03 -15.62 -5.74
N LEU A 194 12.12 -14.66 -5.44
CA LEU A 194 12.48 -13.29 -5.05
C LEU A 194 12.03 -12.92 -3.63
N TYR A 195 11.60 -13.88 -2.81
CA TYR A 195 11.30 -13.58 -1.41
C TYR A 195 12.55 -13.17 -0.64
N ASN A 196 12.40 -12.24 0.30
CA ASN A 196 13.51 -11.76 1.13
C ASN A 196 14.19 -12.94 1.87
N PRO A 197 15.53 -12.92 1.98
CA PRO A 197 16.44 -11.83 1.58
C PRO A 197 16.93 -11.87 0.11
N PHE A 198 16.47 -12.82 -0.74
CA PHE A 198 16.86 -12.85 -2.15
C PHE A 198 16.45 -11.57 -2.88
N GLY A 199 15.23 -11.07 -2.59
CA GLY A 199 14.76 -9.80 -3.13
C GLY A 199 15.62 -8.62 -2.73
N GLU A 200 16.09 -8.59 -1.50
CA GLU A 200 17.02 -7.57 -0.99
C GLU A 200 18.37 -7.61 -1.72
N VAL A 201 18.91 -8.81 -1.97
CA VAL A 201 20.14 -9.01 -2.76
C VAL A 201 19.97 -8.50 -4.19
N VAL A 202 18.85 -8.82 -4.85
CA VAL A 202 18.55 -8.33 -6.21
C VAL A 202 18.37 -6.82 -6.20
N THR A 203 17.64 -6.26 -5.23
CA THR A 203 17.43 -4.81 -5.11
C THR A 203 18.75 -4.05 -4.95
N GLU A 204 19.68 -4.57 -4.14
CA GLU A 204 20.99 -3.97 -3.97
C GLU A 204 21.79 -3.98 -5.30
N SER A 205 21.69 -5.06 -6.09
CA SER A 205 22.33 -5.13 -7.41
C SER A 205 21.64 -4.25 -8.45
N PHE A 206 20.32 -4.04 -8.36
CA PHE A 206 19.58 -3.11 -9.26
C PHE A 206 20.06 -1.68 -9.16
N ARG A 207 20.50 -1.25 -7.98
CA ARG A 207 21.10 0.07 -7.80
C ARG A 207 22.32 0.27 -8.71
N LEU A 208 23.15 -0.77 -8.87
CA LEU A 208 24.30 -0.74 -9.77
C LEU A 208 23.86 -0.85 -11.23
N PHE A 209 23.02 -1.82 -11.54
CA PHE A 209 22.51 -2.08 -12.87
C PHE A 209 21.75 -0.89 -13.48
N LEU A 210 20.86 -0.25 -12.73
CA LEU A 210 20.08 0.90 -13.20
C LEU A 210 20.82 2.24 -13.05
N ASN A 211 22.08 2.20 -12.63
CA ASN A 211 22.92 3.36 -12.38
C ASN A 211 22.21 4.43 -11.52
N ASP A 212 21.56 3.97 -10.44
CA ASP A 212 20.84 4.82 -9.50
C ASP A 212 21.66 5.05 -8.23
N GLY A 213 21.56 6.25 -7.68
CA GLY A 213 22.25 6.60 -6.44
C GLY A 213 21.65 5.91 -5.22
N SER A 214 22.43 5.82 -4.12
CA SER A 214 21.87 5.41 -2.84
C SER A 214 20.88 6.46 -2.32
N LYS A 215 19.69 6.01 -1.87
CA LYS A 215 18.67 6.87 -1.23
C LYS A 215 18.84 6.94 0.29
N GLY A 216 19.80 6.16 0.84
CA GLY A 216 20.07 6.09 2.27
C GLY A 216 18.98 5.38 3.07
N THR A 217 19.08 5.51 4.39
CA THR A 217 18.14 4.91 5.32
C THR A 217 17.05 5.88 5.72
N VAL A 218 15.79 5.46 5.61
CA VAL A 218 14.61 6.19 6.08
C VAL A 218 13.98 5.43 7.24
N LYS A 219 13.61 6.14 8.29
CA LYS A 219 12.98 5.56 9.48
C LYS A 219 11.54 6.03 9.59
N TYR A 220 10.62 5.16 9.98
CA TYR A 220 9.32 5.60 10.48
C TYR A 220 8.83 4.71 11.63
N LEU A 221 7.98 5.31 12.44
CA LEU A 221 7.22 4.66 13.49
C LEU A 221 5.73 4.86 13.24
N ARG A 222 4.93 3.80 13.37
CA ARG A 222 3.48 3.83 13.31
C ARG A 222 2.89 3.32 14.61
N LEU A 223 1.99 4.09 15.22
CA LEU A 223 1.15 3.63 16.32
C LEU A 223 -0.08 2.94 15.70
N GLU A 224 -0.27 1.68 16.07
CA GLU A 224 -1.22 0.76 15.40
C GLU A 224 -2.50 0.59 16.20
N ASP A 225 -3.57 0.16 15.52
CA ASP A 225 -4.85 -0.26 16.10
C ASP A 225 -5.52 0.76 17.01
N VAL A 226 -5.39 2.04 16.65
CA VAL A 226 -6.02 3.10 17.45
C VAL A 226 -7.50 3.20 17.10
N HIS A 227 -8.35 2.61 17.93
CA HIS A 227 -9.79 2.52 17.77
C HIS A 227 -10.54 3.26 18.89
N PRO A 228 -11.88 3.48 18.81
CA PRO A 228 -12.66 4.25 19.81
C PRO A 228 -12.58 3.77 21.26
N MET A 229 -12.06 2.57 21.51
CA MET A 229 -11.87 2.02 22.86
C MET A 229 -10.41 2.13 23.35
N ALA A 230 -9.49 2.71 22.55
CA ALA A 230 -8.11 2.93 22.95
C ALA A 230 -8.02 3.92 24.12
N ASP A 231 -6.98 3.77 24.95
CA ASP A 231 -6.75 4.66 26.11
C ASP A 231 -6.20 6.02 25.64
N PRO A 232 -6.97 7.12 25.77
CA PRO A 232 -6.55 8.43 25.30
C PRO A 232 -5.41 9.03 26.13
N GLU A 233 -5.30 8.70 27.41
CA GLU A 233 -4.25 9.24 28.29
C GLU A 233 -2.90 8.61 27.93
N LEU A 234 -2.88 7.30 27.70
CA LEU A 234 -1.66 6.59 27.27
C LEU A 234 -1.17 7.08 25.90
N LEU A 235 -2.10 7.24 24.94
CA LEU A 235 -1.78 7.80 23.63
C LEU A 235 -1.25 9.24 23.74
N ARG A 236 -1.80 10.02 24.67
CA ARG A 236 -1.35 11.39 24.91
C ARG A 236 0.09 11.43 25.44
N GLU A 237 0.40 10.56 26.41
CA GLU A 237 1.74 10.43 26.98
C GLU A 237 2.77 10.04 25.91
N GLN A 238 2.44 9.08 25.04
CA GLN A 238 3.28 8.66 23.92
C GLN A 238 3.49 9.80 22.92
N ALA A 239 2.45 10.53 22.58
CA ALA A 239 2.52 11.69 21.70
C ALA A 239 3.40 12.82 22.25
N GLU A 240 3.30 13.11 23.55
CA GLU A 240 4.15 14.10 24.21
C GLU A 240 5.63 13.71 24.22
N TYR A 241 5.92 12.42 24.39
CA TYR A 241 7.27 11.89 24.27
C TYR A 241 7.81 12.06 22.84
N LEU A 242 7.08 11.59 21.82
CA LEU A 242 7.52 11.69 20.42
C LEU A 242 7.69 13.14 19.97
N LYS A 243 6.79 14.04 20.40
CA LYS A 243 6.93 15.49 20.18
C LYS A 243 8.21 16.04 20.81
N LYS A 244 8.53 15.67 22.05
CA LYS A 244 9.72 16.10 22.76
C LYS A 244 11.00 15.67 22.04
N GLU A 245 11.01 14.45 21.50
CA GLU A 245 12.14 13.90 20.74
C GLU A 245 12.16 14.43 19.27
N ASN A 246 11.19 15.24 18.84
CA ASN A 246 11.01 15.75 17.48
C ASN A 246 10.90 14.62 16.44
N ILE A 247 10.24 13.53 16.77
CA ILE A 247 10.03 12.38 15.89
C ILE A 247 8.66 12.51 15.22
N PRO A 248 8.59 12.66 13.90
CA PRO A 248 7.35 12.49 13.16
C PRO A 248 6.94 11.01 13.17
N TYR A 249 5.65 10.74 13.23
CA TYR A 249 5.14 9.37 13.31
C TYR A 249 3.77 9.25 12.63
N MET A 250 3.33 8.03 12.42
CA MET A 250 2.00 7.73 11.88
C MET A 250 1.10 7.18 12.98
N VAL A 251 -0.20 7.38 12.83
CA VAL A 251 -1.23 6.78 13.69
C VAL A 251 -2.25 6.12 12.79
N ALA A 252 -2.32 4.80 12.85
CA ALA A 252 -3.29 3.99 12.14
C ALA A 252 -4.60 3.98 12.93
N VAL A 253 -5.61 4.69 12.40
CA VAL A 253 -6.88 4.92 13.09
C VAL A 253 -7.99 4.10 12.47
N ILE A 254 -8.67 3.34 13.31
CA ILE A 254 -9.89 2.60 13.02
C ILE A 254 -11.08 3.46 13.49
N PRO A 255 -11.90 4.02 12.59
CA PRO A 255 -12.97 4.94 12.96
C PRO A 255 -14.05 4.35 13.84
N VAL A 256 -14.33 3.05 13.71
CA VAL A 256 -15.40 2.35 14.43
C VAL A 256 -14.87 1.06 15.04
N TYR A 257 -15.04 0.92 16.34
CA TYR A 257 -14.84 -0.36 17.03
C TYR A 257 -16.13 -1.18 16.97
N GLU A 258 -16.07 -2.37 16.40
CA GLU A 258 -17.19 -3.30 16.32
C GLU A 258 -16.79 -4.65 16.92
N ASN A 259 -17.59 -5.16 17.85
CA ASN A 259 -17.55 -6.55 18.27
C ASN A 259 -18.98 -7.10 18.37
N LYS A 260 -19.15 -8.36 18.77
CA LYS A 260 -20.47 -9.06 18.80
C LYS A 260 -21.59 -8.24 19.45
N ASP A 261 -21.27 -7.48 20.49
CA ASP A 261 -22.26 -6.87 21.39
C ASP A 261 -22.19 -5.34 21.39
N LYS A 262 -21.19 -4.74 20.74
CA LYS A 262 -20.93 -3.32 20.88
C LYS A 262 -20.37 -2.71 19.60
N ILE A 263 -20.96 -1.59 19.21
CA ILE A 263 -20.44 -0.70 18.17
C ILE A 263 -20.16 0.65 18.83
N VAL A 264 -18.94 1.15 18.70
CA VAL A 264 -18.49 2.44 19.25
C VAL A 264 -17.87 3.27 18.14
N HIS A 265 -18.40 4.44 17.93
CA HIS A 265 -17.89 5.43 16.98
C HIS A 265 -16.90 6.38 17.65
N LEU A 266 -16.06 7.05 16.87
CA LEU A 266 -15.19 8.12 17.40
C LEU A 266 -15.99 9.22 18.13
N SER A 267 -17.19 9.54 17.67
CA SER A 267 -18.10 10.48 18.33
C SER A 267 -18.50 10.07 19.76
N ASP A 268 -18.42 8.78 20.09
CA ASP A 268 -18.72 8.26 21.43
C ASP A 268 -17.51 8.35 22.38
N SER A 269 -16.33 8.72 21.84
CA SER A 269 -15.05 8.78 22.54
C SER A 269 -14.39 10.18 22.41
N PRO A 270 -15.02 11.26 22.91
CA PRO A 270 -14.56 12.63 22.68
C PRO A 270 -13.15 12.91 23.21
N LYS A 271 -12.74 12.29 24.31
CA LYS A 271 -11.36 12.42 24.84
C LYS A 271 -10.32 11.84 23.88
N LEU A 272 -10.64 10.70 23.25
CA LEU A 272 -9.77 10.11 22.24
C LEU A 272 -9.66 11.02 21.01
N VAL A 273 -10.78 11.56 20.55
CA VAL A 273 -10.79 12.54 19.44
C VAL A 273 -9.91 13.75 19.76
N ASP A 274 -10.01 14.31 20.97
CA ASP A 274 -9.17 15.44 21.38
C ASP A 274 -7.67 15.04 21.44
N THR A 275 -7.37 13.82 21.88
CA THR A 275 -6.00 13.29 21.86
C THR A 275 -5.48 13.09 20.42
N LEU A 276 -6.27 12.51 19.51
CA LEU A 276 -5.89 12.32 18.11
C LEU A 276 -5.67 13.66 17.38
N ARG A 277 -6.49 14.66 17.65
CA ARG A 277 -6.25 16.03 17.13
C ARG A 277 -4.92 16.60 17.62
N TYR A 278 -4.67 16.47 18.92
CA TYR A 278 -3.37 16.89 19.47
C TYR A 278 -2.20 16.16 18.81
N MET A 279 -2.31 14.85 18.57
CA MET A 279 -1.30 14.06 17.89
C MET A 279 -1.08 14.59 16.47
N GLN A 280 -2.15 14.81 15.70
CA GLN A 280 -2.10 15.34 14.34
C GLN A 280 -1.42 16.73 14.28
N GLU A 281 -1.69 17.61 15.24
CA GLU A 281 -1.08 18.93 15.36
C GLU A 281 0.38 18.90 15.82
N ASN A 282 0.82 17.78 16.42
CA ASN A 282 2.11 17.66 17.07
C ASN A 282 2.98 16.49 16.53
N GLY A 283 3.00 16.30 15.21
CA GLY A 283 3.93 15.40 14.54
C GLY A 283 3.30 14.16 13.94
N ALA A 284 2.07 13.78 14.32
CA ALA A 284 1.43 12.61 13.75
C ALA A 284 0.85 12.84 12.35
N SER A 285 0.93 11.81 11.52
CA SER A 285 0.16 11.66 10.29
C SER A 285 -0.94 10.62 10.51
N ILE A 286 -2.19 10.98 10.26
CA ILE A 286 -3.32 10.05 10.38
C ILE A 286 -3.34 9.13 9.17
N ILE A 287 -3.38 7.81 9.42
CA ILE A 287 -3.55 6.76 8.42
C ILE A 287 -4.92 6.13 8.65
N MET A 288 -5.69 5.95 7.59
CA MET A 288 -6.96 5.21 7.68
C MET A 288 -6.67 3.71 7.70
N HIS A 289 -6.95 3.05 8.83
CA HIS A 289 -6.74 1.62 9.03
C HIS A 289 -8.06 0.85 8.94
N GLY A 290 -8.57 0.72 7.72
CA GLY A 290 -9.92 0.25 7.50
C GLY A 290 -10.99 1.21 8.04
N TYR A 291 -12.23 0.72 8.16
CA TYR A 291 -13.35 1.43 8.80
C TYR A 291 -13.70 0.83 10.15
N LYS A 292 -13.76 -0.51 10.25
CA LYS A 292 -14.15 -1.23 11.46
C LYS A 292 -13.26 -2.43 11.79
N HIS A 293 -12.20 -2.60 11.04
CA HIS A 293 -11.15 -3.63 11.23
C HIS A 293 -11.64 -5.07 11.25
N GLN A 294 -12.85 -5.35 10.80
CA GLN A 294 -13.36 -6.72 10.70
C GLN A 294 -14.40 -6.86 9.60
N TYR A 295 -14.42 -8.02 8.98
CA TYR A 295 -15.45 -8.41 8.02
C TYR A 295 -16.55 -9.24 8.68
N ARG A 296 -16.18 -10.26 9.47
CA ARG A 296 -17.12 -11.16 10.15
C ARG A 296 -17.27 -10.84 11.62
N SER A 297 -18.49 -10.95 12.14
CA SER A 297 -18.77 -10.76 13.58
C SER A 297 -18.16 -11.86 14.49
N SER A 298 -17.61 -12.94 13.91
CA SER A 298 -16.80 -13.93 14.62
C SER A 298 -15.40 -13.41 14.95
N GLU A 299 -14.91 -12.43 14.19
CA GLU A 299 -13.67 -11.73 14.45
C GLU A 299 -13.88 -10.77 15.62
N THR A 300 -12.95 -10.67 16.53
CA THR A 300 -13.13 -9.98 17.82
C THR A 300 -12.54 -8.56 17.82
N GLY A 301 -12.94 -7.71 16.85
CA GLY A 301 -12.48 -6.33 16.77
C GLY A 301 -11.08 -6.13 16.18
N GLU A 302 -10.36 -7.21 15.95
CA GLU A 302 -9.04 -7.27 15.30
C GLU A 302 -9.10 -8.32 14.19
N GLY A 303 -9.91 -8.05 13.17
CA GLY A 303 -10.17 -8.98 12.07
C GLY A 303 -9.75 -8.41 10.73
N PHE A 304 -10.03 -9.17 9.69
CA PHE A 304 -9.67 -8.86 8.30
C PHE A 304 -10.82 -8.12 7.61
N GLU A 305 -10.81 -6.81 7.56
CA GLU A 305 -11.95 -6.07 7.00
C GLU A 305 -12.11 -6.25 5.49
N PHE A 306 -11.01 -6.41 4.75
CA PHE A 306 -11.01 -6.43 3.27
C PHE A 306 -10.67 -7.80 2.68
N TRP A 307 -10.77 -8.84 3.52
CA TRP A 307 -10.53 -10.22 3.14
C TRP A 307 -11.42 -11.18 3.93
N ASP A 308 -11.93 -12.22 3.31
CA ASP A 308 -12.64 -13.30 4.00
C ASP A 308 -11.63 -14.31 4.54
N ALA A 309 -10.99 -13.99 5.67
CA ALA A 309 -9.91 -14.79 6.25
C ALA A 309 -10.36 -16.20 6.66
N GLU A 310 -11.62 -16.40 7.06
CA GLU A 310 -12.18 -17.72 7.38
C GLU A 310 -12.15 -18.67 6.17
N ASN A 311 -12.25 -18.14 4.96
CA ASN A 311 -12.26 -18.89 3.71
C ASN A 311 -11.04 -18.64 2.83
N ASP A 312 -10.11 -17.82 3.29
CA ASP A 312 -8.88 -17.39 2.64
C ASP A 312 -9.11 -16.97 1.18
N ARG A 313 -9.93 -15.95 0.98
CA ARG A 313 -10.31 -15.45 -0.35
C ARG A 313 -10.85 -14.01 -0.30
N PRO A 314 -10.97 -13.32 -1.46
CA PRO A 314 -11.69 -12.04 -1.56
C PRO A 314 -13.14 -12.13 -1.05
N ILE A 315 -13.71 -10.98 -0.69
CA ILE A 315 -15.07 -10.87 -0.16
C ILE A 315 -16.10 -11.02 -1.28
N TYR A 316 -16.70 -12.20 -1.43
CA TYR A 316 -17.67 -12.47 -2.52
C TYR A 316 -19.14 -12.36 -2.10
N GLN A 317 -19.47 -12.25 -0.81
CA GLN A 317 -20.83 -12.29 -0.30
C GLN A 317 -20.94 -11.64 1.07
N PRO A 318 -22.14 -11.29 1.58
CA PRO A 318 -22.30 -10.75 2.93
C PRO A 318 -21.71 -11.65 4.02
N ALA A 319 -21.06 -11.05 5.02
CA ALA A 319 -20.38 -11.76 6.13
C ALA A 319 -21.29 -12.76 6.89
N LYS A 320 -22.60 -12.46 6.99
CA LYS A 320 -23.60 -13.30 7.65
C LYS A 320 -24.02 -14.53 6.83
N ASP A 321 -23.75 -14.54 5.53
CA ASP A 321 -24.16 -15.63 4.66
C ASP A 321 -23.17 -16.78 4.78
N LYS A 322 -23.67 -18.03 4.68
CA LYS A 322 -22.80 -19.20 4.64
C LYS A 322 -21.89 -19.10 3.41
N ALA A 323 -20.58 -19.20 3.64
CA ALA A 323 -19.60 -19.19 2.57
C ALA A 323 -19.84 -20.33 1.57
N LYS A 324 -19.82 -19.99 0.28
CA LYS A 324 -19.92 -20.95 -0.82
C LYS A 324 -18.54 -21.28 -1.32
N GLN A 325 -18.21 -22.54 -1.45
CA GLN A 325 -16.96 -23.04 -2.00
C GLN A 325 -17.13 -23.47 -3.46
N ARG A 326 -16.02 -23.66 -4.20
CA ARG A 326 -16.09 -24.18 -5.59
C ARG A 326 -16.88 -25.47 -5.70
N SER A 327 -16.81 -26.34 -4.67
CA SER A 327 -17.52 -27.62 -4.59
C SER A 327 -19.05 -27.48 -4.45
N ASP A 328 -19.58 -26.29 -4.11
CA ASP A 328 -21.02 -26.04 -3.99
C ASP A 328 -21.69 -25.77 -5.35
N PHE A 329 -20.91 -25.74 -6.44
CA PHE A 329 -21.36 -25.44 -7.80
C PHE A 329 -21.17 -26.64 -8.71
N SER A 330 -22.18 -26.91 -9.55
CA SER A 330 -22.18 -28.08 -10.44
C SER A 330 -21.23 -27.91 -11.63
N THR A 331 -21.02 -26.66 -12.09
CA THR A 331 -20.19 -26.35 -13.24
C THR A 331 -19.19 -25.24 -12.94
N ALA A 332 -18.19 -25.07 -13.80
CA ALA A 332 -17.23 -23.97 -13.70
C ALA A 332 -17.93 -22.62 -13.97
N GLU A 333 -18.82 -22.59 -14.94
CA GLU A 333 -19.55 -21.39 -15.34
C GLU A 333 -20.44 -20.85 -14.21
N GLU A 334 -21.09 -21.73 -13.44
CA GLU A 334 -21.87 -21.32 -12.25
C GLU A 334 -20.98 -20.70 -11.18
N TYR A 335 -19.79 -21.24 -10.97
CA TYR A 335 -18.82 -20.69 -10.03
C TYR A 335 -18.29 -19.33 -10.53
N ASP A 336 -17.93 -19.22 -11.80
CA ASP A 336 -17.44 -17.97 -12.40
C ASP A 336 -18.48 -16.85 -12.31
N GLU A 337 -19.78 -17.18 -12.52
CA GLU A 337 -20.86 -16.21 -12.29
C GLU A 337 -20.97 -15.78 -10.82
N PHE A 338 -20.75 -16.69 -9.89
CA PHE A 338 -20.72 -16.37 -8.46
C PHE A 338 -19.56 -15.43 -8.15
N VAL A 339 -18.35 -15.71 -8.65
CA VAL A 339 -17.17 -14.85 -8.48
C VAL A 339 -17.43 -13.45 -9.04
N LYS A 340 -17.94 -13.33 -10.28
CA LYS A 340 -18.28 -12.03 -10.88
C LYS A 340 -19.31 -11.21 -10.09
N LYS A 341 -20.29 -11.90 -9.48
CA LYS A 341 -21.23 -11.24 -8.55
C LYS A 341 -20.54 -10.84 -7.25
N GLY A 342 -19.60 -11.67 -6.79
CA GLY A 342 -18.78 -11.43 -5.63
C GLY A 342 -17.89 -10.19 -5.78
N GLU A 343 -17.19 -10.06 -6.89
CA GLU A 343 -16.38 -8.88 -7.22
C GLU A 343 -17.20 -7.57 -7.18
N LYS A 344 -18.43 -7.63 -7.68
CA LYS A 344 -19.34 -6.48 -7.60
C LYS A 344 -19.77 -6.18 -6.17
N TYR A 345 -19.98 -7.22 -5.36
CA TYR A 345 -20.30 -7.06 -3.94
C TYR A 345 -19.13 -6.46 -3.17
N GLU A 346 -17.93 -7.03 -3.33
CA GLU A 346 -16.69 -6.54 -2.73
C GLU A 346 -16.46 -5.06 -3.05
N LYS A 347 -16.59 -4.69 -4.33
CA LYS A 347 -16.46 -3.29 -4.75
C LYS A 347 -17.40 -2.38 -3.97
N GLY A 348 -18.67 -2.73 -3.87
CA GLY A 348 -19.66 -1.93 -3.13
C GLY A 348 -19.36 -1.86 -1.63
N TYR A 349 -18.90 -2.97 -1.05
CA TYR A 349 -18.50 -3.07 0.35
C TYR A 349 -17.32 -2.14 0.64
N MET A 350 -16.24 -2.26 -0.13
CA MET A 350 -15.02 -1.47 0.05
C MET A 350 -15.23 0.02 -0.20
N GLU A 351 -15.92 0.39 -1.29
CA GLU A 351 -16.27 1.80 -1.56
C GLU A 351 -17.08 2.44 -0.43
N ASN A 352 -17.95 1.66 0.22
CA ASN A 352 -18.71 2.13 1.37
C ASN A 352 -17.83 2.24 2.64
N ALA A 353 -16.96 1.27 2.91
CA ALA A 353 -16.06 1.28 4.05
C ALA A 353 -15.09 2.48 3.97
N ILE A 354 -14.42 2.65 2.82
CA ILE A 354 -13.49 3.76 2.59
C ILE A 354 -14.22 5.11 2.75
N ARG A 355 -15.38 5.26 2.10
CA ARG A 355 -16.16 6.49 2.21
C ARG A 355 -16.54 6.79 3.65
N SER A 356 -17.12 5.82 4.36
CA SER A 356 -17.58 6.00 5.73
C SER A 356 -16.43 6.32 6.69
N GLY A 357 -15.27 5.66 6.49
CA GLY A 357 -14.08 5.91 7.30
C GLY A 357 -13.52 7.32 7.11
N VAL A 358 -13.37 7.77 5.87
CA VAL A 358 -12.90 9.15 5.59
C VAL A 358 -13.92 10.17 6.10
N GLU A 359 -15.24 9.97 5.85
CA GLU A 359 -16.30 10.86 6.33
C GLU A 359 -16.28 10.95 7.87
N GLU A 360 -16.11 9.84 8.59
CA GLU A 360 -16.09 9.80 10.06
C GLU A 360 -14.85 10.52 10.62
N LEU A 361 -13.67 10.25 10.08
CA LEU A 361 -12.43 10.91 10.50
C LEU A 361 -12.51 12.43 10.27
N VAL A 362 -12.92 12.84 9.07
CA VAL A 362 -13.01 14.26 8.70
C VAL A 362 -14.08 15.02 9.49
N ALA A 363 -15.13 14.34 9.91
CA ALA A 363 -16.15 14.91 10.81
C ALA A 363 -15.58 15.35 12.16
N HIS A 364 -14.48 14.73 12.56
CA HIS A 364 -13.76 15.03 13.79
C HIS A 364 -12.46 15.83 13.56
N ASP A 365 -12.29 16.48 12.40
CA ASP A 365 -11.10 17.23 12.03
C ASP A 365 -9.80 16.38 12.04
N LEU A 366 -9.95 15.08 11.81
CA LEU A 366 -8.86 14.15 11.60
C LEU A 366 -8.72 13.91 10.10
N TYR A 367 -7.53 14.14 9.55
CA TYR A 367 -7.30 14.16 8.11
C TYR A 367 -6.39 12.99 7.69
N PRO A 368 -6.98 11.85 7.28
CA PRO A 368 -6.18 10.72 6.81
C PRO A 368 -5.48 11.09 5.50
N ILE A 369 -4.20 10.74 5.38
CA ILE A 369 -3.38 11.04 4.21
C ILE A 369 -2.84 9.80 3.50
N ALA A 370 -3.01 8.62 4.09
CA ALA A 370 -2.71 7.34 3.48
C ALA A 370 -3.69 6.27 3.97
N PHE A 371 -3.66 5.13 3.30
CA PHE A 371 -4.48 3.98 3.62
C PHE A 371 -3.60 2.79 4.01
N GLU A 372 -4.09 2.00 4.93
CA GLU A 372 -3.54 0.71 5.33
C GLU A 372 -4.66 -0.31 5.46
N ALA A 373 -4.50 -1.46 4.85
CA ALA A 373 -5.47 -2.55 5.03
C ALA A 373 -5.20 -3.29 6.35
N PRO A 374 -6.23 -3.58 7.17
CA PRO A 374 -6.09 -4.44 8.34
C PRO A 374 -5.39 -5.76 8.00
N HIS A 375 -4.36 -6.11 8.78
CA HIS A 375 -3.49 -7.27 8.55
C HIS A 375 -2.90 -7.33 7.12
N TYR A 376 -2.76 -6.19 6.44
CA TYR A 376 -2.30 -6.07 5.04
C TYR A 376 -3.13 -6.89 4.04
N ALA A 377 -4.24 -7.48 4.49
CA ALA A 377 -5.05 -8.39 3.71
C ALA A 377 -6.10 -7.65 2.88
N ILE A 378 -5.88 -7.63 1.57
CA ILE A 378 -6.72 -6.93 0.60
C ILE A 378 -6.55 -7.56 -0.79
N SER A 379 -7.65 -7.71 -1.52
CA SER A 379 -7.61 -8.25 -2.87
C SER A 379 -6.93 -7.29 -3.88
N GLN A 380 -6.56 -7.82 -5.03
CA GLN A 380 -6.03 -7.02 -6.13
C GLN A 380 -7.08 -6.02 -6.67
N GLN A 381 -8.36 -6.39 -6.63
CA GLN A 381 -9.45 -5.45 -6.88
C GLN A 381 -9.52 -4.37 -5.80
N GLY A 382 -9.23 -4.74 -4.57
CA GLY A 382 -9.19 -3.82 -3.44
C GLY A 382 -8.17 -2.71 -3.62
N TYR A 383 -6.96 -3.01 -4.05
CA TYR A 383 -5.96 -1.98 -4.38
C TYR A 383 -6.47 -1.01 -5.44
N ARG A 384 -7.13 -1.52 -6.49
CA ARG A 384 -7.74 -0.67 -7.54
C ARG A 384 -8.84 0.23 -6.99
N ILE A 385 -9.56 -0.21 -5.96
CA ILE A 385 -10.60 0.60 -5.32
C ILE A 385 -9.97 1.67 -4.44
N VAL A 386 -9.01 1.30 -3.59
CA VAL A 386 -8.28 2.23 -2.70
C VAL A 386 -7.59 3.33 -3.52
N SER A 387 -6.95 2.98 -4.64
CA SER A 387 -6.23 3.94 -5.48
C SER A 387 -7.08 5.06 -6.08
N LYS A 388 -8.41 4.88 -6.14
CA LYS A 388 -9.33 5.95 -6.56
C LYS A 388 -9.53 7.02 -5.49
N HIS A 389 -9.16 6.71 -4.26
CA HIS A 389 -9.40 7.54 -3.10
C HIS A 389 -8.11 8.00 -2.42
N PHE A 390 -7.06 7.22 -2.46
CA PHE A 390 -5.78 7.48 -1.81
C PHE A 390 -4.64 7.41 -2.81
N SER A 391 -3.68 8.32 -2.71
CA SER A 391 -2.44 8.27 -3.49
C SER A 391 -1.30 7.54 -2.77
N SER A 392 -1.50 7.15 -1.51
CA SER A 392 -0.47 6.59 -0.63
C SER A 392 -1.00 5.39 0.15
N TYR A 393 -0.21 4.33 0.16
CA TYR A 393 -0.44 3.09 0.89
C TYR A 393 0.71 2.83 1.87
N VAL A 394 0.40 2.38 3.08
CA VAL A 394 1.41 2.11 4.12
C VAL A 394 1.33 0.63 4.53
N GLY A 395 2.46 0.01 4.79
CA GLY A 395 2.53 -1.36 5.30
C GLY A 395 3.11 -2.37 4.31
N GLN A 396 2.64 -3.61 4.39
CA GLN A 396 3.03 -4.69 3.49
C GLN A 396 1.97 -4.90 2.40
N LEU A 397 2.32 -5.65 1.36
CA LEU A 397 1.44 -5.94 0.23
C LEU A 397 1.03 -7.40 0.23
N GLN A 398 -0.25 -7.67 0.08
CA GLN A 398 -0.73 -8.98 -0.35
C GLN A 398 -0.49 -9.13 -1.86
N LEU A 399 0.35 -10.06 -2.25
CA LEU A 399 0.81 -10.18 -3.64
C LEU A 399 -0.22 -10.80 -4.58
N THR A 400 -1.11 -11.67 -4.10
CA THR A 400 -2.09 -12.37 -4.94
C THR A 400 -3.42 -12.58 -4.20
N ASP A 401 -4.47 -12.94 -4.96
CA ASP A 401 -5.78 -13.31 -4.40
C ASP A 401 -5.87 -14.80 -4.00
N SER A 402 -4.75 -15.54 -4.03
CA SER A 402 -4.73 -16.96 -3.65
C SER A 402 -4.71 -17.17 -2.14
N THR A 403 -4.09 -16.26 -1.38
CA THR A 403 -4.01 -16.30 0.08
C THR A 403 -3.57 -14.94 0.62
N TRP A 404 -4.08 -14.56 1.79
CA TRP A 404 -3.60 -13.38 2.50
C TRP A 404 -2.17 -13.54 3.04
N GLN A 405 -1.69 -14.76 3.22
CA GLN A 405 -0.34 -15.06 3.73
C GLN A 405 0.78 -14.75 2.72
N SER A 406 0.46 -14.19 1.56
CA SER A 406 1.44 -13.77 0.55
C SER A 406 1.93 -12.34 0.73
N GLU A 407 2.24 -11.95 1.97
CA GLU A 407 2.70 -10.61 2.32
C GLU A 407 4.15 -10.36 1.88
N TYR A 408 4.40 -9.14 1.44
CA TYR A 408 5.73 -8.69 1.03
C TYR A 408 5.91 -7.20 1.25
N ALA A 409 7.10 -6.81 1.70
CA ALA A 409 7.53 -5.41 1.76
C ALA A 409 8.87 -5.24 1.02
N PRO A 410 8.96 -4.30 0.07
CA PRO A 410 10.23 -3.92 -0.53
C PRO A 410 11.11 -3.16 0.46
N MET A 411 12.39 -3.02 0.13
CA MET A 411 13.36 -2.34 1.01
C MET A 411 13.12 -0.84 1.13
N HIS A 412 12.54 -0.21 0.13
CA HIS A 412 12.34 1.24 0.06
C HIS A 412 10.97 1.59 -0.53
N GLU A 413 10.57 2.88 -0.46
CA GLU A 413 9.32 3.34 -1.08
C GLU A 413 9.28 2.92 -2.55
N SER A 414 8.11 2.48 -3.01
CA SER A 414 7.93 1.92 -4.33
C SER A 414 6.61 2.36 -4.94
N LYS A 415 6.56 2.40 -6.27
CA LYS A 415 5.35 2.72 -7.03
C LYS A 415 5.07 1.67 -8.10
N PRO A 416 4.68 0.45 -7.71
CA PRO A 416 4.36 -0.60 -8.67
C PRO A 416 3.02 -0.32 -9.37
N ASP A 417 2.89 -0.72 -10.64
CA ASP A 417 1.69 -0.46 -11.45
C ASP A 417 0.44 -1.16 -10.89
N PHE A 418 0.59 -2.34 -10.27
CA PHE A 418 -0.55 -3.04 -9.68
C PHE A 418 -1.13 -2.33 -8.44
N LEU A 419 -0.46 -1.31 -7.90
CA LEU A 419 -1.02 -0.36 -6.93
C LEU A 419 -1.73 0.83 -7.59
N HIS A 420 -1.86 0.81 -8.92
CA HIS A 420 -2.64 1.80 -9.69
C HIS A 420 -2.27 3.26 -9.41
N GLY A 421 -0.97 3.53 -9.25
CA GLY A 421 -0.43 4.87 -9.04
C GLY A 421 -0.25 5.29 -7.58
N MET A 422 -0.67 4.46 -6.61
CA MET A 422 -0.33 4.70 -5.21
C MET A 422 1.17 4.48 -4.95
N ILE A 423 1.72 5.30 -4.07
CA ILE A 423 3.07 5.10 -3.54
C ILE A 423 2.96 4.23 -2.29
N LEU A 424 3.74 3.15 -2.25
CA LEU A 424 3.92 2.30 -1.09
C LEU A 424 5.02 2.84 -0.18
N TYR A 425 4.70 3.02 1.09
CA TYR A 425 5.65 3.23 2.19
C TYR A 425 5.75 1.92 2.97
N PRO A 426 6.81 1.11 2.74
CA PRO A 426 6.85 -0.26 3.23
C PRO A 426 7.08 -0.35 4.73
N GLU A 427 6.50 -1.36 5.35
CA GLU A 427 6.80 -1.76 6.73
C GLU A 427 7.72 -3.00 6.70
N THR A 428 8.93 -2.88 7.27
CA THR A 428 10.01 -3.88 7.12
C THR A 428 10.45 -4.55 8.41
N LEU A 429 10.21 -3.91 9.56
CA LEU A 429 10.72 -4.40 10.84
C LEU A 429 9.69 -5.23 11.63
N GLY A 430 8.40 -5.04 11.36
CA GLY A 430 7.32 -5.64 12.11
C GLY A 430 7.05 -4.90 13.43
N TYR A 431 6.60 -5.63 14.43
CA TYR A 431 6.13 -5.10 15.71
C TYR A 431 6.82 -5.76 16.92
N ILE A 432 6.58 -5.16 18.07
CA ILE A 432 6.95 -5.74 19.37
C ILE A 432 5.83 -6.64 19.84
N GLU A 433 6.06 -7.94 19.83
CA GLU A 433 5.09 -8.93 20.28
C GLU A 433 4.94 -8.89 21.81
N GLN A 434 3.71 -8.76 22.29
CA GLN A 434 3.43 -8.74 23.73
C GLN A 434 3.80 -10.09 24.37
N GLY A 435 4.65 -10.01 25.42
CA GLY A 435 5.07 -11.20 26.18
C GLY A 435 6.25 -11.97 25.57
N ASP A 436 6.74 -11.58 24.38
CA ASP A 436 7.99 -12.12 23.85
C ASP A 436 9.20 -11.40 24.48
N ALA A 437 9.89 -12.09 25.39
CA ALA A 437 11.10 -11.55 26.05
C ALA A 437 12.25 -11.24 25.08
N LYS A 438 12.20 -11.73 23.83
CA LYS A 438 13.19 -11.51 22.78
C LYS A 438 12.73 -10.52 21.70
N ALA A 439 11.57 -9.89 21.86
CA ALA A 439 11.01 -9.00 20.83
C ALA A 439 11.99 -7.89 20.46
N MET A 440 12.62 -7.23 21.44
CA MET A 440 13.62 -6.18 21.20
C MET A 440 14.93 -6.73 20.60
N GLU A 441 15.36 -7.92 20.97
CA GLU A 441 16.53 -8.57 20.35
C GLU A 441 16.26 -8.84 18.86
N LYS A 442 15.09 -9.37 18.53
CA LYS A 442 14.67 -9.60 17.14
C LYS A 442 14.57 -8.29 16.34
N LEU A 443 13.98 -7.25 16.92
CA LEU A 443 13.90 -5.93 16.30
C LEU A 443 15.30 -5.37 16.01
N ASN A 444 16.20 -5.41 16.99
CA ASN A 444 17.56 -4.89 16.86
C ASN A 444 18.34 -5.65 15.77
N ALA A 445 18.19 -6.97 15.68
CA ALA A 445 18.82 -7.76 14.62
C ALA A 445 18.30 -7.35 13.22
N LYS A 446 17.00 -7.11 13.06
CA LYS A 446 16.43 -6.60 11.80
C LYS A 446 16.93 -5.19 11.47
N ILE A 447 17.02 -4.29 12.47
CA ILE A 447 17.58 -2.94 12.31
C ILE A 447 19.04 -3.02 11.87
N GLU A 448 19.85 -3.84 12.51
CA GLU A 448 21.27 -4.04 12.14
C GLU A 448 21.39 -4.53 10.70
N THR A 449 20.66 -5.57 10.34
CA THR A 449 20.64 -6.11 8.97
C THR A 449 20.21 -5.05 7.96
N GLY A 450 19.06 -4.40 8.17
CA GLY A 450 18.50 -3.40 7.26
C GLY A 450 19.40 -2.18 7.10
N SER A 451 20.17 -1.81 8.14
CA SER A 451 21.11 -0.67 8.09
C SER A 451 22.36 -0.92 7.23
N LYS A 452 22.63 -2.19 6.88
CA LYS A 452 23.77 -2.56 6.03
C LYS A 452 23.49 -2.39 4.54
N TYR A 453 22.23 -2.30 4.14
CA TYR A 453 21.88 -2.03 2.74
C TYR A 453 22.11 -0.56 2.37
N SER A 454 22.40 -0.31 1.09
CA SER A 454 22.66 1.05 0.59
C SER A 454 21.43 1.97 0.67
N GLN A 455 20.26 1.38 0.67
CA GLN A 455 18.98 2.08 0.87
C GLN A 455 18.03 1.16 1.62
N SER A 456 17.31 1.68 2.59
CA SER A 456 16.33 0.90 3.35
C SER A 456 15.30 1.77 4.05
N TYR A 457 14.11 1.23 4.24
CA TYR A 457 13.19 1.68 5.26
C TYR A 457 13.41 0.85 6.52
N LEU A 458 13.66 1.51 7.64
CA LEU A 458 13.64 0.90 8.97
C LEU A 458 12.34 1.35 9.64
N SER A 459 11.30 0.58 9.38
CA SER A 459 9.93 0.95 9.66
C SER A 459 9.26 -0.08 10.56
N ALA A 460 8.87 0.35 11.74
CA ALA A 460 8.23 -0.46 12.76
C ALA A 460 6.83 0.06 13.08
N PHE A 461 5.94 -0.83 13.50
CA PHE A 461 4.72 -0.42 14.16
C PHE A 461 4.72 -0.83 15.64
N TYR A 462 3.95 -0.09 16.42
CA TYR A 462 3.89 -0.22 17.87
C TYR A 462 2.44 -0.13 18.34
N HIS A 463 2.01 -1.13 19.08
CA HIS A 463 0.68 -1.10 19.70
C HIS A 463 0.71 -0.22 20.95
N PRO A 464 -0.05 0.86 21.02
CA PRO A 464 -0.01 1.80 22.15
C PRO A 464 -0.24 1.17 23.51
N TYR A 465 -1.04 0.10 23.61
CA TYR A 465 -1.33 -0.59 24.87
C TYR A 465 -0.10 -1.23 25.53
N LEU A 466 1.02 -1.38 24.80
CA LEU A 466 2.29 -1.86 25.36
C LEU A 466 2.99 -0.82 26.25
N GLY A 467 2.50 0.41 26.30
CA GLY A 467 2.96 1.45 27.19
C GLY A 467 4.09 2.33 26.65
N LEU A 468 4.46 3.36 27.43
CA LEU A 468 5.46 4.33 27.01
C LEU A 468 6.89 3.76 27.04
N ASP A 469 7.21 2.89 27.99
CA ASP A 469 8.61 2.45 28.17
C ASP A 469 9.06 1.56 27.01
N GLY A 470 8.22 0.66 26.52
CA GLY A 470 8.51 -0.12 25.31
C GLY A 470 8.67 0.76 24.07
N LEU A 471 7.84 1.82 23.94
CA LEU A 471 7.99 2.79 22.86
C LEU A 471 9.34 3.49 22.88
N LYS A 472 9.82 3.89 24.08
CA LYS A 472 11.14 4.52 24.24
C LYS A 472 12.28 3.58 23.82
N GLU A 473 12.17 2.28 24.09
CA GLU A 473 13.16 1.30 23.66
C GLU A 473 13.20 1.18 22.13
N VAL A 474 12.06 1.09 21.46
CA VAL A 474 11.97 1.08 19.99
C VAL A 474 12.58 2.34 19.39
N VAL A 475 12.20 3.51 19.89
CA VAL A 475 12.73 4.80 19.42
C VAL A 475 14.24 4.89 19.63
N LYS A 476 14.74 4.43 20.77
CA LYS A 476 16.17 4.40 21.06
C LYS A 476 16.91 3.56 20.02
N SER A 477 16.46 2.35 19.75
CA SER A 477 17.08 1.46 18.76
C SER A 477 17.11 2.07 17.35
N LEU A 478 16.01 2.69 16.92
CA LEU A 478 15.95 3.38 15.63
C LEU A 478 16.87 4.62 15.59
N ASN A 479 17.06 5.33 16.70
CA ASN A 479 17.94 6.50 16.76
C ASN A 479 19.44 6.15 16.78
N GLU A 480 19.80 4.90 17.08
CA GLU A 480 21.20 4.43 16.98
C GLU A 480 21.66 4.30 15.52
N VAL A 481 20.74 4.26 14.57
CA VAL A 481 21.06 4.19 13.14
C VAL A 481 20.96 5.58 12.49
N ASN A 482 21.95 5.90 11.66
CA ASN A 482 21.90 7.10 10.82
C ASN A 482 20.81 6.95 9.76
N GLY A 483 20.01 7.97 9.59
CA GLY A 483 18.90 8.00 8.60
C GLY A 483 17.86 9.04 9.00
N ASP A 484 17.08 9.46 8.04
CA ASP A 484 16.07 10.48 8.22
C ASP A 484 14.74 9.89 8.70
N TRP A 485 14.05 10.60 9.60
CA TRP A 485 12.70 10.25 9.98
C TRP A 485 11.70 10.72 8.90
N LEU A 486 10.85 9.81 8.46
CA LEU A 486 9.78 10.12 7.51
C LEU A 486 8.66 10.92 8.19
N ASP A 487 8.51 12.17 7.80
CA ASP A 487 7.26 12.90 8.01
C ASP A 487 6.39 12.76 6.76
N LEU A 488 5.37 11.92 6.81
CA LEU A 488 4.51 11.64 5.66
C LEU A 488 3.77 12.90 5.18
N LYS A 489 3.57 13.91 6.02
CA LYS A 489 2.98 15.22 5.64
C LYS A 489 3.87 16.03 4.70
N GLN A 490 5.18 15.74 4.66
CA GLN A 490 6.11 16.38 3.71
C GLN A 490 6.00 15.78 2.30
N LYS A 491 5.35 14.64 2.15
CA LYS A 491 5.09 14.00 0.86
C LYS A 491 3.81 14.56 0.24
N ASP A 492 3.71 14.49 -1.07
CA ASP A 492 2.52 14.88 -1.82
C ASP A 492 1.45 13.79 -1.73
N ASN A 493 0.59 13.85 -0.72
CA ASN A 493 -0.52 12.91 -0.57
C ASN A 493 -1.82 13.55 -1.02
N LEU A 494 -2.69 12.73 -1.60
CA LEU A 494 -4.03 13.11 -2.01
C LEU A 494 -5.04 12.08 -1.52
N VAL A 495 -6.09 12.56 -0.85
CA VAL A 495 -7.28 11.77 -0.54
C VAL A 495 -8.51 12.46 -1.12
N GLN A 496 -9.32 11.70 -1.87
CA GLN A 496 -10.52 12.22 -2.51
C GLN A 496 -11.71 11.27 -2.29
N VAL A 497 -12.72 11.75 -1.56
CA VAL A 497 -13.98 11.02 -1.33
C VAL A 497 -15.14 11.98 -1.47
N LYS A 498 -15.96 11.84 -2.51
CA LYS A 498 -17.04 12.80 -2.82
C LYS A 498 -16.53 14.25 -2.80
N ASP A 499 -17.12 15.08 -1.91
CA ASP A 499 -16.81 16.49 -1.73
C ASP A 499 -15.69 16.73 -0.68
N ILE A 500 -15.07 15.67 -0.18
CA ILE A 500 -13.92 15.73 0.71
C ILE A 500 -12.66 15.59 -0.12
N ARG A 501 -11.77 16.56 0.00
CA ARG A 501 -10.44 16.55 -0.59
C ARG A 501 -9.41 16.94 0.46
N ILE A 502 -8.43 16.08 0.66
CA ILE A 502 -7.32 16.31 1.59
C ILE A 502 -6.04 16.20 0.77
N GLN A 503 -5.21 17.23 0.84
CA GLN A 503 -3.87 17.21 0.26
C GLN A 503 -2.85 17.61 1.31
N THR A 504 -1.68 17.01 1.25
CA THR A 504 -0.51 17.50 1.99
C THR A 504 0.49 18.11 1.03
N LYS A 505 1.11 19.20 1.45
CA LYS A 505 2.18 19.86 0.75
C LYS A 505 3.02 20.63 1.76
N ASP A 506 4.35 20.52 1.66
CA ASP A 506 5.29 21.24 2.52
C ASP A 506 4.97 21.09 4.03
N GLY A 507 4.52 19.91 4.45
CA GLY A 507 4.16 19.59 5.83
C GLY A 507 2.81 20.12 6.32
N GLY A 508 2.04 20.77 5.45
CA GLY A 508 0.72 21.33 5.76
C GLY A 508 -0.44 20.56 5.12
N TYR A 509 -1.63 20.72 5.70
CA TYR A 509 -2.89 20.21 5.15
C TYR A 509 -3.61 21.27 4.35
N GLN A 510 -4.13 20.89 3.17
CA GLN A 510 -5.17 21.63 2.45
C GLN A 510 -6.41 20.74 2.42
N VAL A 511 -7.49 21.21 3.08
CA VAL A 511 -8.70 20.40 3.29
C VAL A 511 -9.92 21.13 2.74
N GLU A 512 -10.62 20.49 1.83
CA GLU A 512 -11.95 20.87 1.37
C GLU A 512 -12.93 19.83 1.91
N LYS A 513 -13.98 20.28 2.63
CA LYS A 513 -14.98 19.40 3.22
C LYS A 513 -16.34 20.07 3.36
N PRO A 514 -17.45 19.33 3.31
CA PRO A 514 -18.77 19.86 3.61
C PRO A 514 -18.92 20.18 5.10
N PHE A 515 -19.88 21.03 5.45
CA PHE A 515 -20.15 21.42 6.85
C PHE A 515 -20.47 20.23 7.77
N LEU A 516 -21.18 19.21 7.25
CA LEU A 516 -21.41 17.92 7.92
C LEU A 516 -20.79 16.83 7.05
N ALA A 517 -19.64 16.34 7.44
CA ALA A 517 -18.84 15.43 6.62
C ALA A 517 -19.38 13.99 6.60
N SER A 518 -19.96 13.49 7.70
CA SER A 518 -20.42 12.11 7.78
C SER A 518 -21.94 11.96 7.75
N ASP A 519 -22.42 10.84 7.19
CA ASP A 519 -23.83 10.47 7.26
C ASP A 519 -24.28 10.24 8.71
N TYR A 520 -23.37 9.78 9.58
CA TYR A 520 -23.61 9.63 11.01
C TYR A 520 -23.88 10.98 11.69
N GLU A 521 -23.03 11.97 11.46
CA GLU A 521 -23.25 13.34 11.98
C GLU A 521 -24.54 13.97 11.47
N ARG A 522 -24.82 13.81 10.16
CA ARG A 522 -26.08 14.29 9.58
C ARG A 522 -27.29 13.68 10.27
N ASN A 523 -27.27 12.35 10.47
CA ASN A 523 -28.33 11.64 11.17
C ASN A 523 -28.45 12.04 12.64
N LEU A 524 -27.31 12.24 13.33
CA LEU A 524 -27.29 12.70 14.71
C LEU A 524 -27.80 14.13 14.81
N PHE A 525 -27.39 15.03 13.92
CA PHE A 525 -27.88 16.40 13.82
C PHE A 525 -29.40 16.44 13.58
N ILE A 526 -29.92 15.64 12.66
CA ILE A 526 -31.36 15.52 12.39
C ILE A 526 -32.09 15.03 13.64
N LYS A 527 -31.61 13.95 14.30
CA LYS A 527 -32.21 13.42 15.53
C LYS A 527 -32.24 14.48 16.63
N LYS A 528 -31.12 15.16 16.89
CA LYS A 528 -31.04 16.25 17.89
C LYS A 528 -31.97 17.41 17.53
N SER A 529 -32.00 17.82 16.26
CA SER A 529 -32.90 18.89 15.81
C SER A 529 -34.38 18.53 15.98
N LEU A 530 -34.77 17.29 15.71
CA LEU A 530 -36.13 16.80 15.94
C LEU A 530 -36.50 16.79 17.42
N ILE A 531 -35.59 16.40 18.33
CA ILE A 531 -35.80 16.44 19.79
C ILE A 531 -36.10 17.84 20.27
N TRP A 532 -35.46 18.87 19.72
CA TRP A 532 -35.73 20.27 20.07
C TRP A 532 -36.94 20.84 19.32
N ALA A 533 -37.20 20.38 18.09
CA ALA A 533 -38.35 20.85 17.30
C ALA A 533 -39.69 20.37 17.87
N ILE A 534 -39.77 19.15 18.42
CA ILE A 534 -41.00 18.59 19.01
C ILE A 534 -41.53 19.45 20.18
N PRO A 535 -40.73 19.80 21.21
CA PRO A 535 -41.18 20.70 22.26
C PRO A 535 -41.56 22.08 21.73
N LEU A 536 -40.81 22.62 20.76
CA LEU A 536 -41.10 23.91 20.16
C LEU A 536 -42.49 23.93 19.50
N VAL A 537 -42.81 22.90 18.73
CA VAL A 537 -44.13 22.76 18.07
C VAL A 537 -45.25 22.52 19.10
N LEU A 538 -45.02 21.65 20.08
CA LEU A 538 -46.05 21.25 21.05
C LEU A 538 -46.35 22.32 22.12
N PHE A 539 -45.39 23.18 22.46
CA PHE A 539 -45.56 24.15 23.53
C PHE A 539 -45.62 25.61 23.05
N ILE A 540 -44.85 26.00 22.06
CA ILE A 540 -44.77 27.39 21.60
C ILE A 540 -45.93 27.72 20.67
N LEU A 541 -46.34 26.88 19.75
CA LEU A 541 -47.46 27.14 18.84
C LEU A 541 -48.81 27.24 19.61
N PRO A 542 -49.12 26.33 20.55
CA PRO A 542 -50.33 26.49 21.38
C PRO A 542 -50.28 27.72 22.27
N ALA A 543 -49.13 28.04 22.86
CA ALA A 543 -48.98 29.25 23.69
C ALA A 543 -49.14 30.53 22.85
N ALA A 544 -48.60 30.57 21.66
CA ALA A 544 -48.79 31.70 20.75
C ALA A 544 -50.23 31.84 20.25
N SER A 545 -50.94 30.74 20.00
CA SER A 545 -52.33 30.73 19.63
C SER A 545 -53.24 31.22 20.78
N LEU A 546 -52.94 30.80 22.02
CA LEU A 546 -53.64 31.28 23.21
C LEU A 546 -53.44 32.79 23.47
N LEU A 547 -52.25 33.31 23.19
CA LEU A 547 -51.94 34.75 23.31
C LEU A 547 -52.65 35.58 22.22
N VAL A 548 -52.82 35.03 21.02
CA VAL A 548 -53.57 35.67 19.92
C VAL A 548 -55.10 35.68 20.22
N ILE A 549 -55.62 34.59 20.81
CA ILE A 549 -57.02 34.51 21.21
C ILE A 549 -57.32 35.54 22.37
N ARG A 550 -56.44 35.60 23.38
CA ARG A 550 -56.55 36.55 24.48
C ARG A 550 -56.46 38.05 24.10
N ARG A 551 -55.86 38.34 22.93
CA ARG A 551 -55.82 39.73 22.41
C ARG A 551 -57.04 40.11 21.57
N ARG A 552 -57.92 39.17 21.30
CA ARG A 552 -59.16 39.37 20.52
C ARG A 552 -60.45 39.46 21.43
N GLU A 553 -60.32 39.12 22.70
CA GLU A 553 -61.29 39.45 23.75
C GLU A 553 -60.89 40.80 24.46
#